data_ead05d7d9ed1d9c5a39420a457e4ffeb
#
_entry.id   ead05d7d9ed1d9c5a39420a457e4ffeb
#
_cell.length_a   1.000
_cell.length_b   1.000
_cell.length_c   1.000
_cell.angle_alpha   90.00
_cell.angle_beta   90.00
_cell.angle_gamma   90.00
#
_symmetry.space_group_name_H-M   'P 1'
#
loop_
_entity.id
_entity.type
_entity.pdbx_description
1 polymer ?
#
loop_
_entity_poly.entity_id
_entity_poly.type
_entity_poly.pdbx_seq_one_letter_code
_entity_poly.pdbx_strand_id
1 'polypeptide(L)'
;MKKAVLLSFLLCLALACTACAGGDMQPSPTPDAATEAPQDANLPQLPEDIRVDQNGVPVLNVYVQSEDKIDEMGLEEYLGGVLAGEMKNDWPEEALKAQAILARTFVLKFLMEKKSMYEGADISTDIREAQAYDAEGVNERIRAAVKDTRGMVACYQNEPIYAWFHAHSGGKTDTAENGLDYQQAAPYTQVTDGNESESAPQDAAQWSTQFTEAEVIQAAADAGLKLDGGIETVQAGAKDDSGRVGEILLNGQPVSANEFRIAIGSTKMKSTLLTHIAYSDGTLALSGRGYGHGVGMSQWGA
;
A
#
# COMPACT_ATOMS: atom_id res chain seq x y z
N MET A 1 -7.79 -31.03 26.45
CA MET A 1 -8.63 -29.84 26.62
C MET A 1 -7.86 -28.67 26.05
N LYS A 2 -8.11 -28.34 24.78
CA LYS A 2 -7.43 -27.24 24.07
C LYS A 2 -8.04 -25.91 24.56
N LYS A 3 -7.23 -25.05 25.16
CA LYS A 3 -7.65 -23.70 25.53
C LYS A 3 -7.56 -22.82 24.27
N ALA A 4 -8.70 -22.48 23.67
CA ALA A 4 -8.77 -21.42 22.70
C ALA A 4 -8.54 -20.11 23.45
N VAL A 5 -7.43 -19.42 23.16
CA VAL A 5 -7.18 -18.06 23.64
C VAL A 5 -7.88 -17.13 22.65
N LEU A 6 -9.02 -16.58 23.08
CA LEU A 6 -9.77 -15.60 22.29
C LEU A 6 -9.01 -14.27 22.36
N LEU A 7 -8.48 -13.82 21.23
CA LEU A 7 -7.89 -12.49 21.08
C LEU A 7 -9.04 -11.47 20.94
N SER A 8 -9.45 -10.87 22.06
CA SER A 8 -10.56 -9.90 22.13
C SER A 8 -10.06 -8.47 21.86
N PHE A 9 -9.51 -8.15 20.71
CA PHE A 9 -9.22 -6.75 20.35
C PHE A 9 -9.15 -6.57 18.82
N LEU A 10 -10.31 -6.72 18.17
CA LEU A 10 -10.45 -6.27 16.79
C LEU A 10 -11.69 -5.38 16.69
N LEU A 11 -11.47 -4.09 16.46
CA LEU A 11 -12.53 -3.14 16.12
C LEU A 11 -12.62 -3.07 14.59
N CYS A 12 -13.61 -3.77 14.01
CA CYS A 12 -13.91 -3.63 12.59
C CYS A 12 -14.70 -2.34 12.36
N LEU A 13 -14.16 -1.41 11.59
CA LEU A 13 -14.87 -0.22 11.14
C LEU A 13 -15.61 -0.56 9.84
N ALA A 14 -16.91 -0.86 9.93
CA ALA A 14 -17.76 -1.02 8.75
C ALA A 14 -18.17 0.36 8.23
N LEU A 15 -17.64 0.79 7.07
CA LEU A 15 -18.14 1.95 6.33
C LEU A 15 -19.40 1.54 5.55
N ALA A 16 -20.57 1.94 6.03
CA ALA A 16 -21.80 1.93 5.24
C ALA A 16 -21.96 3.31 4.59
N CYS A 17 -21.78 3.40 3.27
CA CYS A 17 -22.13 4.59 2.49
C CYS A 17 -23.64 4.66 2.29
N THR A 18 -24.33 5.58 2.98
CA THR A 18 -25.66 6.02 2.61
C THR A 18 -25.61 7.42 2.02
N ALA A 19 -26.17 7.57 0.81
CA ALA A 19 -26.22 8.81 0.07
C ALA A 19 -27.09 9.88 0.75
N CYS A 20 -26.66 11.13 0.67
CA CYS A 20 -27.18 12.33 1.31
C CYS A 20 -28.42 12.91 0.63
N ALA A 21 -29.32 13.41 1.45
CA ALA A 21 -30.15 14.58 1.16
C ALA A 21 -29.94 15.59 2.29
N GLY A 22 -29.78 16.86 1.93
CA GLY A 22 -29.32 17.92 2.80
C GLY A 22 -30.28 18.33 3.91
N GLY A 23 -29.73 19.02 4.91
CA GLY A 23 -30.45 19.77 5.92
C GLY A 23 -29.76 19.80 7.28
N ASP A 24 -29.43 21.01 7.73
CA ASP A 24 -29.18 21.48 9.08
C ASP A 24 -28.05 20.86 9.95
N MET A 25 -27.07 21.70 10.24
CA MET A 25 -26.02 21.44 11.24
C MET A 25 -26.62 21.27 12.64
N GLN A 26 -26.54 20.05 13.18
CA GLN A 26 -26.66 19.80 14.61
C GLN A 26 -25.27 19.41 15.18
N PRO A 27 -24.97 19.79 16.45
CA PRO A 27 -23.68 19.53 17.07
C PRO A 27 -23.42 18.02 17.22
N SER A 28 -22.17 17.63 16.98
CA SER A 28 -21.67 16.25 17.12
C SER A 28 -22.06 15.64 18.46
N PRO A 29 -22.53 14.39 18.50
CA PRO A 29 -22.71 13.69 19.76
C PRO A 29 -21.34 13.32 20.37
N THR A 30 -21.18 13.60 21.65
CA THR A 30 -20.10 13.11 22.50
C THR A 30 -19.98 11.58 22.39
N PRO A 31 -18.76 11.02 22.40
CA PRO A 31 -18.56 9.58 22.38
C PRO A 31 -18.73 8.99 23.79
N ASP A 32 -19.98 8.73 24.18
CA ASP A 32 -20.31 7.91 25.34
C ASP A 32 -21.35 6.87 24.93
N ALA A 33 -20.88 5.79 24.36
CA ALA A 33 -21.46 4.46 24.43
C ALA A 33 -20.45 3.49 23.82
N ALA A 34 -19.74 2.76 24.67
CA ALA A 34 -19.07 1.54 24.25
C ALA A 34 -20.16 0.59 23.69
N THR A 35 -20.31 0.56 22.37
CA THR A 35 -21.14 -0.43 21.70
C THR A 35 -20.40 -1.75 21.88
N GLU A 36 -20.97 -2.67 22.67
CA GLU A 36 -20.47 -4.04 22.78
C GLU A 36 -20.30 -4.61 21.34
N ALA A 37 -19.12 -5.10 21.06
CA ALA A 37 -18.83 -5.76 19.77
C ALA A 37 -19.79 -6.95 19.62
N PRO A 38 -20.29 -7.23 18.40
CA PRO A 38 -21.13 -8.40 18.15
C PRO A 38 -20.41 -9.67 18.59
N GLN A 39 -20.97 -10.44 19.49
CA GLN A 39 -20.34 -11.63 20.10
C GLN A 39 -20.19 -12.84 19.15
N ASP A 40 -20.61 -12.74 17.89
CA ASP A 40 -20.61 -13.84 16.90
C ASP A 40 -19.93 -13.49 15.56
N ALA A 41 -19.06 -12.49 15.51
CA ALA A 41 -18.25 -12.26 14.33
C ALA A 41 -17.17 -13.35 14.23
N ASN A 42 -17.10 -14.06 13.10
CA ASN A 42 -15.97 -14.91 12.73
C ASN A 42 -14.76 -13.98 12.51
N LEU A 43 -14.07 -13.65 13.59
CA LEU A 43 -12.89 -12.78 13.52
C LEU A 43 -11.75 -13.54 12.86
N PRO A 44 -10.90 -12.85 12.07
CA PRO A 44 -9.72 -13.45 11.49
C PRO A 44 -8.88 -14.13 12.59
N GLN A 45 -8.48 -15.36 12.34
CA GLN A 45 -7.64 -16.12 13.26
C GLN A 45 -6.19 -16.05 12.80
N LEU A 46 -5.29 -15.73 13.71
CA LEU A 46 -3.85 -15.87 13.45
C LEU A 46 -3.50 -17.34 13.19
N PRO A 47 -2.50 -17.63 12.32
CA PRO A 47 -1.95 -18.97 12.20
C PRO A 47 -1.56 -19.56 13.56
N GLU A 48 -1.78 -20.86 13.76
CA GLU A 48 -1.54 -21.54 15.04
C GLU A 48 -0.06 -21.50 15.49
N ASP A 49 0.85 -21.31 14.55
CA ASP A 49 2.30 -21.23 14.77
C ASP A 49 2.77 -19.83 15.23
N ILE A 50 1.95 -18.80 15.09
CA ILE A 50 2.26 -17.47 15.60
C ILE A 50 2.00 -17.40 17.11
N ARG A 51 3.07 -17.16 17.86
CA ARG A 51 3.00 -17.00 19.31
C ARG A 51 2.36 -15.67 19.69
N VAL A 52 1.74 -15.62 20.86
CA VAL A 52 1.26 -14.39 21.47
C VAL A 52 1.87 -14.21 22.86
N ASP A 53 2.15 -12.96 23.24
CA ASP A 53 2.62 -12.63 24.59
C ASP A 53 1.50 -12.75 25.63
N GLN A 54 1.83 -12.47 26.90
CA GLN A 54 0.86 -12.51 28.00
C GLN A 54 -0.30 -11.50 27.89
N ASN A 55 -0.15 -10.50 27.00
CA ASN A 55 -1.15 -9.47 26.71
C ASN A 55 -1.92 -9.77 25.39
N GLY A 56 -1.69 -10.93 24.79
CA GLY A 56 -2.31 -11.33 23.53
C GLY A 56 -1.74 -10.65 22.30
N VAL A 57 -0.55 -10.04 22.37
CA VAL A 57 0.14 -9.43 21.22
C VAL A 57 0.91 -10.50 20.46
N PRO A 58 0.79 -10.59 19.12
CA PRO A 58 1.61 -11.48 18.32
C PRO A 58 3.09 -11.18 18.50
N VAL A 59 3.90 -12.23 18.65
CA VAL A 59 5.36 -12.17 18.71
C VAL A 59 5.91 -12.83 17.47
N LEU A 60 6.66 -12.09 16.68
CA LEU A 60 7.13 -12.45 15.34
C LEU A 60 8.63 -12.74 15.35
N ASN A 61 9.03 -13.73 14.58
CA ASN A 61 10.42 -13.91 14.16
C ASN A 61 10.66 -13.05 12.93
N VAL A 62 11.32 -11.93 13.09
CA VAL A 62 11.54 -10.94 12.01
C VAL A 62 12.95 -11.07 11.48
N TYR A 63 13.10 -11.36 10.18
CA TYR A 63 14.40 -11.26 9.54
C TYR A 63 14.77 -9.80 9.35
N VAL A 64 15.81 -9.34 10.05
CA VAL A 64 16.35 -7.98 9.98
C VAL A 64 17.39 -7.92 8.89
N GLN A 65 17.02 -7.41 7.71
CA GLN A 65 17.86 -7.42 6.51
C GLN A 65 19.22 -6.71 6.71
N SER A 66 19.24 -5.59 7.42
CA SER A 66 20.47 -4.82 7.66
C SER A 66 21.48 -5.56 8.54
N GLU A 67 21.04 -6.55 9.31
CA GLU A 67 21.86 -7.29 10.27
C GLU A 67 22.04 -8.75 9.89
N ASP A 68 21.36 -9.20 8.82
CA ASP A 68 21.38 -10.59 8.33
C ASP A 68 21.06 -11.61 9.46
N LYS A 69 20.06 -11.30 10.28
CA LYS A 69 19.66 -12.14 11.42
C LYS A 69 18.16 -12.14 11.63
N ILE A 70 17.67 -13.13 12.36
CA ILE A 70 16.28 -13.19 12.84
C ILE A 70 16.25 -12.70 14.27
N ASP A 71 15.42 -11.70 14.54
CA ASP A 71 15.12 -11.21 15.88
C ASP A 71 13.66 -11.50 16.24
N GLU A 72 13.43 -11.84 17.49
CA GLU A 72 12.09 -11.96 18.04
C GLU A 72 11.62 -10.58 18.53
N MET A 73 10.50 -10.10 17.97
CA MET A 73 9.91 -8.83 18.42
C MET A 73 8.38 -8.87 18.42
N GLY A 74 7.76 -8.06 19.26
CA GLY A 74 6.30 -7.91 19.26
C GLY A 74 5.80 -7.22 18.00
N LEU A 75 4.59 -7.59 17.54
CA LEU A 75 3.96 -6.95 16.37
C LEU A 75 3.96 -5.42 16.46
N GLU A 76 3.56 -4.87 17.61
CA GLU A 76 3.48 -3.40 17.76
C GLU A 76 4.87 -2.72 17.75
N GLU A 77 5.91 -3.42 18.15
CA GLU A 77 7.30 -2.96 18.03
C GLU A 77 7.75 -2.94 16.58
N TYR A 78 7.51 -4.05 15.84
CA TYR A 78 7.76 -4.12 14.40
C TYR A 78 7.05 -3.00 13.65
N LEU A 79 5.77 -2.73 13.97
CA LEU A 79 4.99 -1.66 13.35
C LEU A 79 5.55 -0.26 13.62
N GLY A 80 6.22 -0.05 14.75
CA GLY A 80 6.94 1.21 15.00
C GLY A 80 8.00 1.48 13.95
N GLY A 81 8.83 0.48 13.63
CA GLY A 81 9.84 0.58 12.58
C GLY A 81 9.25 0.70 11.18
N VAL A 82 8.16 -0.02 10.88
CA VAL A 82 7.44 0.11 9.60
C VAL A 82 6.89 1.53 9.44
N LEU A 83 6.20 2.05 10.45
CA LEU A 83 5.62 3.39 10.38
C LEU A 83 6.67 4.48 10.19
N ALA A 84 7.83 4.35 10.85
CA ALA A 84 8.96 5.27 10.69
C ALA A 84 9.62 5.16 9.29
N GLY A 85 9.64 3.97 8.70
CA GLY A 85 10.17 3.75 7.35
C GLY A 85 9.23 4.23 6.23
N GLU A 86 7.92 4.17 6.46
CA GLU A 86 6.90 4.49 5.45
C GLU A 86 6.47 5.95 5.46
N MET A 87 6.47 6.61 6.61
CA MET A 87 6.00 7.99 6.76
C MET A 87 7.02 8.86 7.49
N LYS A 88 7.01 10.16 7.20
CA LYS A 88 7.79 11.10 7.99
C LYS A 88 7.23 11.18 9.39
N ASN A 89 8.09 11.12 10.38
CA ASN A 89 7.72 11.05 11.79
C ASN A 89 7.13 12.35 12.38
N ASP A 90 7.10 13.44 11.60
CA ASP A 90 6.51 14.75 11.92
C ASP A 90 5.14 14.98 11.25
N TRP A 91 4.63 14.02 10.50
CA TRP A 91 3.34 14.12 9.83
C TRP A 91 2.16 14.19 10.81
N PRO A 92 0.94 14.60 10.34
CA PRO A 92 -0.24 14.66 11.18
C PRO A 92 -0.50 13.35 11.92
N GLU A 93 -0.95 13.46 13.17
CA GLU A 93 -1.15 12.28 14.03
C GLU A 93 -2.15 11.29 13.45
N GLU A 94 -3.26 11.78 12.88
CA GLU A 94 -4.27 10.91 12.27
C GLU A 94 -3.77 10.20 11.01
N ALA A 95 -2.89 10.83 10.23
CA ALA A 95 -2.23 10.17 9.10
C ALA A 95 -1.30 9.04 9.58
N LEU A 96 -0.53 9.27 10.65
CA LEU A 96 0.31 8.24 11.27
C LEU A 96 -0.55 7.09 11.83
N LYS A 97 -1.68 7.39 12.46
CA LYS A 97 -2.64 6.37 12.96
C LYS A 97 -3.24 5.54 11.82
N ALA A 98 -3.65 6.20 10.72
CA ALA A 98 -4.18 5.52 9.55
C ALA A 98 -3.14 4.55 8.94
N GLN A 99 -1.90 5.01 8.77
CA GLN A 99 -0.81 4.15 8.28
C GLN A 99 -0.52 2.99 9.23
N ALA A 100 -0.54 3.20 10.56
CA ALA A 100 -0.34 2.14 11.54
C ALA A 100 -1.41 1.04 11.45
N ILE A 101 -2.69 1.41 11.19
CA ILE A 101 -3.79 0.47 10.97
C ILE A 101 -3.55 -0.32 9.67
N LEU A 102 -3.16 0.35 8.58
CA LEU A 102 -2.89 -0.33 7.31
C LEU A 102 -1.68 -1.25 7.40
N ALA A 103 -0.60 -0.80 8.03
CA ALA A 103 0.61 -1.61 8.23
C ALA A 103 0.31 -2.86 9.06
N ARG A 104 -0.46 -2.74 10.13
CA ARG A 104 -0.90 -3.88 10.94
C ARG A 104 -1.77 -4.85 10.13
N THR A 105 -2.69 -4.32 9.34
CA THR A 105 -3.56 -5.11 8.47
C THR A 105 -2.75 -5.89 7.44
N PHE A 106 -1.74 -5.24 6.82
CA PHE A 106 -0.81 -5.89 5.90
C PHE A 106 -0.08 -7.07 6.56
N VAL A 107 0.51 -6.84 7.75
CA VAL A 107 1.25 -7.90 8.46
C VAL A 107 0.35 -9.08 8.77
N LEU A 108 -0.85 -8.83 9.31
CA LEU A 108 -1.79 -9.92 9.62
C LEU A 108 -2.21 -10.68 8.37
N LYS A 109 -2.53 -9.98 7.29
CA LYS A 109 -2.87 -10.60 5.99
C LYS A 109 -1.71 -11.42 5.44
N PHE A 110 -0.48 -10.89 5.55
CA PHE A 110 0.73 -11.61 5.14
C PHE A 110 0.90 -12.91 5.93
N LEU A 111 0.82 -12.86 7.25
CA LEU A 111 0.97 -14.04 8.12
C LEU A 111 -0.10 -15.12 7.85
N MET A 112 -1.31 -14.71 7.47
CA MET A 112 -2.41 -15.64 7.16
C MET A 112 -2.26 -16.33 5.81
N GLU A 113 -1.64 -15.70 4.82
CA GLU A 113 -1.67 -16.17 3.44
C GLU A 113 -0.32 -16.50 2.84
N LYS A 114 0.77 -16.02 3.44
CA LYS A 114 2.12 -16.13 2.89
C LYS A 114 3.10 -16.72 3.90
N LYS A 115 4.24 -17.11 3.39
CA LYS A 115 5.44 -17.44 4.18
C LYS A 115 6.54 -16.46 3.78
N SER A 116 7.39 -16.11 4.75
CA SER A 116 8.57 -15.32 4.49
C SER A 116 9.50 -16.03 3.50
N MET A 117 10.18 -15.25 2.64
CA MET A 117 11.24 -15.77 1.79
C MET A 117 12.50 -16.15 2.60
N TYR A 118 12.58 -15.75 3.86
CA TYR A 118 13.68 -16.04 4.77
C TYR A 118 13.32 -17.20 5.67
N GLU A 119 14.08 -18.30 5.59
CA GLU A 119 13.83 -19.51 6.37
C GLU A 119 13.87 -19.21 7.89
N GLY A 120 12.84 -19.62 8.59
CA GLY A 120 12.70 -19.41 10.04
C GLY A 120 12.14 -18.06 10.46
N ALA A 121 11.87 -17.15 9.51
CA ALA A 121 11.20 -15.88 9.79
C ALA A 121 9.70 -15.97 9.49
N ASP A 122 8.91 -15.19 10.23
CA ASP A 122 7.48 -14.99 9.97
C ASP A 122 7.27 -13.85 8.96
N ILE A 123 8.12 -12.83 9.02
CA ILE A 123 8.16 -11.65 8.13
C ILE A 123 9.58 -11.05 8.14
N SER A 124 9.87 -10.11 7.24
CA SER A 124 11.17 -9.44 7.20
C SER A 124 11.06 -7.92 7.21
N THR A 125 12.22 -7.23 7.31
CA THR A 125 12.36 -5.80 7.06
C THR A 125 12.80 -5.50 5.62
N ASP A 126 12.81 -6.51 4.74
CA ASP A 126 13.13 -6.35 3.32
C ASP A 126 11.91 -5.82 2.56
N ILE A 127 12.06 -4.65 1.94
CA ILE A 127 11.00 -4.01 1.15
C ILE A 127 10.54 -4.86 -0.06
N ARG A 128 11.32 -5.84 -0.48
CA ARG A 128 10.93 -6.79 -1.54
C ARG A 128 9.90 -7.81 -1.07
N GLU A 129 9.81 -8.01 0.24
CA GLU A 129 8.85 -8.93 0.85
C GLU A 129 7.72 -8.18 1.55
N ALA A 130 8.05 -7.15 2.30
CA ALA A 130 7.14 -6.48 3.21
C ALA A 130 7.10 -4.95 2.97
N GLN A 131 7.28 -4.16 4.01
CA GLN A 131 7.15 -2.70 4.01
C GLN A 131 8.52 -2.07 4.34
N ALA A 132 8.69 -0.78 4.03
CA ALA A 132 9.88 -0.07 4.47
C ALA A 132 10.01 -0.11 6.00
N TYR A 133 11.24 -0.16 6.49
CA TYR A 133 11.50 -0.30 7.92
C TYR A 133 12.67 0.59 8.35
N ASP A 134 12.45 1.40 9.40
CA ASP A 134 13.47 2.26 10.01
C ASP A 134 13.33 2.25 11.55
N ALA A 135 14.10 1.40 12.21
CA ALA A 135 14.09 1.31 13.67
C ALA A 135 14.63 2.60 14.35
N GLU A 136 15.59 3.29 13.71
CA GLU A 136 16.22 4.49 14.27
C GLU A 136 15.29 5.71 14.18
N GLY A 137 14.40 5.75 13.19
CA GLY A 137 13.40 6.81 12.99
C GLY A 137 12.25 6.78 14.01
N VAL A 138 12.13 5.74 14.84
CA VAL A 138 11.02 5.58 15.79
C VAL A 138 11.10 6.59 16.93
N ASN A 139 10.18 7.55 16.96
CA ASN A 139 10.04 8.56 17.99
C ASN A 139 8.77 8.38 18.85
N GLU A 140 8.50 9.31 19.76
CA GLU A 140 7.32 9.24 20.63
C GLU A 140 5.99 9.38 19.87
N ARG A 141 5.94 10.16 18.78
CA ARG A 141 4.73 10.32 17.96
C ARG A 141 4.39 9.01 17.22
N ILE A 142 5.41 8.34 16.66
CA ILE A 142 5.26 7.02 16.05
C ILE A 142 4.75 6.01 17.08
N ARG A 143 5.37 5.96 18.27
CA ARG A 143 4.94 5.04 19.33
C ARG A 143 3.51 5.33 19.80
N ALA A 144 3.13 6.61 19.90
CA ALA A 144 1.77 7.01 20.25
C ALA A 144 0.76 6.55 19.21
N ALA A 145 1.02 6.81 17.91
CA ALA A 145 0.12 6.39 16.82
C ALA A 145 -0.10 4.87 16.79
N VAL A 146 0.97 4.08 16.93
CA VAL A 146 0.89 2.62 17.03
C VAL A 146 0.10 2.17 18.27
N LYS A 147 0.37 2.77 19.41
CA LYS A 147 -0.30 2.46 20.69
C LYS A 147 -1.79 2.79 20.64
N ASP A 148 -2.16 3.97 20.14
CA ASP A 148 -3.54 4.46 20.11
C ASP A 148 -4.42 3.66 19.14
N THR A 149 -3.79 3.04 18.14
CA THR A 149 -4.46 2.16 17.16
C THR A 149 -4.26 0.67 17.44
N ARG A 150 -3.74 0.32 18.63
CA ARG A 150 -3.45 -1.08 18.96
C ARG A 150 -4.67 -1.98 18.75
N GLY A 151 -4.46 -3.09 18.03
CA GLY A 151 -5.51 -4.06 17.73
C GLY A 151 -6.49 -3.62 16.62
N MET A 152 -6.40 -2.39 16.11
CA MET A 152 -7.24 -1.93 15.01
C MET A 152 -6.70 -2.44 13.67
N VAL A 153 -7.57 -3.03 12.85
CA VAL A 153 -7.28 -3.53 11.50
C VAL A 153 -8.42 -3.14 10.55
N ALA A 154 -8.10 -2.98 9.29
CA ALA A 154 -9.08 -2.74 8.24
C ALA A 154 -9.60 -4.07 7.70
N CYS A 155 -10.92 -4.28 7.73
CA CYS A 155 -11.56 -5.50 7.26
C CYS A 155 -12.63 -5.21 6.21
N TYR A 156 -12.85 -6.19 5.33
CA TYR A 156 -13.99 -6.28 4.45
C TYR A 156 -14.62 -7.68 4.60
N GLN A 157 -15.91 -7.76 4.88
CA GLN A 157 -16.62 -9.01 5.13
C GLN A 157 -15.96 -9.91 6.21
N ASN A 158 -15.49 -9.28 7.28
CA ASN A 158 -14.76 -9.91 8.41
C ASN A 158 -13.38 -10.50 8.09
N GLU A 159 -12.83 -10.22 6.91
CA GLU A 159 -11.47 -10.60 6.52
C GLU A 159 -10.57 -9.37 6.46
N PRO A 160 -9.30 -9.44 6.91
CA PRO A 160 -8.35 -8.36 6.69
C PRO A 160 -8.20 -8.07 5.20
N ILE A 161 -8.27 -6.81 4.82
CA ILE A 161 -8.08 -6.41 3.43
C ILE A 161 -6.61 -6.49 3.01
N TYR A 162 -6.34 -6.50 1.71
CA TYR A 162 -5.03 -6.09 1.20
C TYR A 162 -4.92 -4.58 1.39
N ALA A 163 -4.18 -4.18 2.41
CA ALA A 163 -4.11 -2.80 2.89
C ALA A 163 -3.10 -1.97 2.05
N TRP A 164 -3.39 -1.82 0.75
CA TRP A 164 -2.54 -1.06 -0.16
C TRP A 164 -2.51 0.42 0.19
N PHE A 165 -1.35 1.02 -0.01
CA PHE A 165 -1.13 2.45 0.09
C PHE A 165 -0.05 2.89 -0.91
N HIS A 166 0.05 4.16 -1.17
CA HIS A 166 1.00 4.73 -2.10
C HIS A 166 1.38 6.15 -1.66
N ALA A 167 2.50 6.67 -2.15
CA ALA A 167 3.00 7.97 -1.70
C ALA A 167 2.06 9.11 -2.08
N HIS A 168 1.65 9.21 -3.37
CA HIS A 168 0.85 10.34 -3.89
C HIS A 168 -0.04 9.89 -5.03
N SER A 169 -1.35 10.11 -4.96
CA SER A 169 -2.30 9.63 -5.98
C SER A 169 -2.21 10.37 -7.33
N GLY A 170 -1.66 11.59 -7.33
CA GLY A 170 -1.68 12.46 -8.51
C GLY A 170 -3.01 13.16 -8.73
N GLY A 171 -3.93 13.08 -7.75
CA GLY A 171 -5.25 13.70 -7.73
C GLY A 171 -6.40 12.71 -7.60
N LYS A 172 -6.24 11.46 -8.04
CA LYS A 172 -7.23 10.40 -7.86
C LYS A 172 -6.58 9.07 -7.52
N THR A 173 -7.21 8.31 -6.64
CA THR A 173 -6.88 6.91 -6.38
C THR A 173 -7.36 6.02 -7.52
N ASP A 174 -7.04 4.72 -7.44
CA ASP A 174 -7.41 3.73 -8.45
C ASP A 174 -7.96 2.45 -7.80
N THR A 175 -8.57 1.60 -8.60
CA THR A 175 -8.96 0.24 -8.20
C THR A 175 -7.74 -0.69 -8.22
N ALA A 176 -7.79 -1.77 -7.45
CA ALA A 176 -6.72 -2.77 -7.44
C ALA A 176 -6.60 -3.48 -8.80
N GLU A 177 -7.71 -3.66 -9.51
CA GLU A 177 -7.73 -4.23 -10.86
C GLU A 177 -6.86 -3.42 -11.83
N ASN A 178 -7.05 -2.08 -11.84
CA ASN A 178 -6.35 -1.22 -12.79
C ASN A 178 -4.93 -0.86 -12.32
N GLY A 179 -4.78 -0.45 -11.06
CA GLY A 179 -3.50 0.07 -10.55
C GLY A 179 -2.47 -1.00 -10.19
N LEU A 180 -2.89 -2.27 -10.06
CA LEU A 180 -2.02 -3.40 -9.67
C LEU A 180 -2.20 -4.64 -10.54
N ASP A 181 -3.02 -4.60 -11.59
CA ASP A 181 -3.39 -5.77 -12.39
C ASP A 181 -3.95 -6.93 -11.51
N TYR A 182 -4.60 -6.57 -10.39
CA TYR A 182 -5.07 -7.52 -9.40
C TYR A 182 -6.33 -8.24 -9.88
N GLN A 183 -6.27 -9.57 -9.99
CA GLN A 183 -7.29 -10.37 -10.66
C GLN A 183 -8.46 -10.79 -9.76
N GLN A 184 -8.35 -10.56 -8.45
CA GLN A 184 -9.42 -10.93 -7.51
C GLN A 184 -10.27 -9.71 -7.16
N ALA A 185 -11.50 -9.94 -6.68
CA ALA A 185 -12.37 -8.85 -6.26
C ALA A 185 -11.80 -8.11 -5.04
N ALA A 186 -11.59 -6.80 -5.19
CA ALA A 186 -11.21 -5.90 -4.10
C ALA A 186 -12.13 -4.66 -4.06
N PRO A 187 -13.43 -4.83 -3.79
CA PRO A 187 -14.44 -3.77 -3.94
C PRO A 187 -14.29 -2.63 -2.94
N TYR A 188 -13.40 -2.77 -1.96
CA TYR A 188 -12.98 -1.72 -1.04
C TYR A 188 -11.94 -0.76 -1.64
N THR A 189 -11.44 -1.04 -2.86
CA THR A 189 -10.60 -0.11 -3.63
C THR A 189 -11.46 0.61 -4.67
N GLN A 190 -11.37 1.93 -4.71
CA GLN A 190 -12.23 2.74 -5.57
C GLN A 190 -11.45 3.93 -6.14
N VAL A 191 -11.93 4.43 -7.28
CA VAL A 191 -11.49 5.72 -7.81
C VAL A 191 -12.16 6.83 -7.00
N THR A 192 -11.35 7.60 -6.27
CA THR A 192 -11.81 8.73 -5.45
C THR A 192 -10.77 9.85 -5.49
N ASP A 193 -11.16 11.05 -5.06
CA ASP A 193 -10.23 12.16 -4.95
C ASP A 193 -9.16 11.85 -3.90
N GLY A 194 -7.89 12.13 -4.24
CA GLY A 194 -6.74 11.82 -3.39
C GLY A 194 -6.54 12.79 -2.23
N ASN A 195 -7.16 13.98 -2.27
CA ASN A 195 -7.06 15.04 -1.25
C ASN A 195 -5.60 15.37 -0.87
N GLU A 196 -4.73 15.41 -1.87
CA GLU A 196 -3.29 15.55 -1.70
C GLU A 196 -2.91 16.84 -0.99
N SER A 197 -2.01 16.75 -0.03
CA SER A 197 -1.46 17.89 0.69
C SER A 197 -0.70 18.84 -0.25
N GLU A 198 -0.92 20.15 -0.11
CA GLU A 198 -0.12 21.17 -0.80
C GLU A 198 1.36 21.15 -0.37
N SER A 199 1.68 20.52 0.76
CA SER A 199 3.05 20.34 1.26
C SER A 199 3.78 19.16 0.60
N ALA A 200 3.11 18.40 -0.28
CA ALA A 200 3.75 17.30 -0.99
C ALA A 200 4.90 17.82 -1.87
N PRO A 201 6.05 17.12 -1.91
CA PRO A 201 7.14 17.50 -2.79
C PRO A 201 6.70 17.56 -4.24
N GLN A 202 7.16 18.58 -4.97
CA GLN A 202 6.77 18.76 -6.37
C GLN A 202 7.10 17.52 -7.21
N ASP A 203 8.19 16.82 -6.91
CA ASP A 203 8.61 15.62 -7.63
C ASP A 203 7.79 14.37 -7.28
N ALA A 204 7.02 14.37 -6.16
CA ALA A 204 5.98 13.37 -5.89
C ALA A 204 4.68 13.70 -6.64
N ALA A 205 4.33 15.00 -6.71
CA ALA A 205 3.12 15.45 -7.40
C ALA A 205 3.24 15.38 -8.92
N GLN A 206 4.41 15.77 -9.47
CA GLN A 206 4.69 15.79 -10.91
C GLN A 206 6.12 15.33 -11.18
N TRP A 207 6.30 14.53 -12.20
CA TRP A 207 7.60 13.99 -12.56
C TRP A 207 7.81 13.97 -14.07
N SER A 208 9.08 14.01 -14.49
CA SER A 208 9.51 13.83 -15.87
C SER A 208 10.80 13.02 -15.90
N THR A 209 10.93 12.15 -16.88
CA THR A 209 12.10 11.28 -17.02
C THR A 209 12.34 10.92 -18.48
N GLN A 210 13.53 10.40 -18.78
CA GLN A 210 13.88 9.89 -20.08
C GLN A 210 14.57 8.53 -19.95
N PHE A 211 14.37 7.69 -20.96
CA PHE A 211 14.96 6.37 -21.06
C PHE A 211 15.52 6.17 -22.46
N THR A 212 16.64 5.48 -22.54
CA THR A 212 17.20 5.04 -23.80
C THR A 212 16.38 3.90 -24.41
N GLU A 213 16.47 3.70 -25.72
CA GLU A 213 15.83 2.56 -26.41
C GLU A 213 16.20 1.23 -25.75
N ALA A 214 17.46 1.05 -25.38
CA ALA A 214 17.93 -0.18 -24.72
C ALA A 214 17.26 -0.42 -23.36
N GLU A 215 17.07 0.62 -22.55
CA GLU A 215 16.32 0.51 -21.28
C GLU A 215 14.86 0.13 -21.53
N VAL A 216 14.23 0.71 -22.56
CA VAL A 216 12.83 0.42 -22.93
C VAL A 216 12.67 -1.02 -23.43
N ILE A 217 13.57 -1.50 -24.31
CA ILE A 217 13.54 -2.89 -24.79
C ILE A 217 13.73 -3.87 -23.65
N GLN A 218 14.68 -3.61 -22.73
CA GLN A 218 14.90 -4.46 -21.58
C GLN A 218 13.68 -4.49 -20.66
N ALA A 219 13.11 -3.33 -20.35
CA ALA A 219 11.92 -3.23 -19.50
C ALA A 219 10.70 -3.93 -20.14
N ALA A 220 10.53 -3.82 -21.46
CA ALA A 220 9.50 -4.56 -22.17
C ALA A 220 9.67 -6.08 -22.04
N ALA A 221 10.91 -6.56 -22.21
CA ALA A 221 11.22 -7.99 -22.06
C ALA A 221 10.97 -8.49 -20.63
N ASP A 222 11.37 -7.72 -19.63
CA ASP A 222 11.16 -8.04 -18.22
C ASP A 222 9.67 -8.01 -17.84
N ALA A 223 8.88 -7.15 -18.50
CA ALA A 223 7.42 -7.09 -18.41
C ALA A 223 6.69 -8.09 -19.36
N GLY A 224 7.41 -9.05 -19.94
CA GLY A 224 6.85 -10.15 -20.72
C GLY A 224 6.67 -9.88 -22.22
N LEU A 225 7.02 -8.69 -22.74
CA LEU A 225 6.95 -8.37 -24.16
C LEU A 225 8.33 -8.41 -24.82
N LYS A 226 8.58 -9.40 -25.67
CA LYS A 226 9.79 -9.48 -26.50
C LYS A 226 9.56 -8.79 -27.84
N LEU A 227 10.39 -7.80 -28.15
CA LEU A 227 10.36 -7.10 -29.43
C LEU A 227 11.35 -7.74 -30.41
N ASP A 228 10.91 -7.95 -31.63
CA ASP A 228 11.77 -8.38 -32.75
C ASP A 228 12.33 -7.12 -33.44
N GLY A 229 13.45 -6.60 -32.91
CA GLY A 229 14.11 -5.40 -33.45
C GLY A 229 14.03 -4.17 -32.57
N GLY A 230 14.26 -2.99 -33.14
CA GLY A 230 14.23 -1.70 -32.46
C GLY A 230 12.81 -1.18 -32.21
N ILE A 231 12.74 -0.04 -31.55
CA ILE A 231 11.47 0.65 -31.28
C ILE A 231 11.25 1.71 -32.39
N GLU A 232 10.10 1.63 -33.04
CA GLU A 232 9.66 2.63 -34.02
C GLU A 232 8.65 3.60 -33.38
N THR A 233 7.74 3.07 -32.54
CA THR A 233 6.68 3.86 -31.91
C THR A 233 6.45 3.45 -30.47
N VAL A 234 6.17 4.44 -29.61
CA VAL A 234 5.70 4.24 -28.23
C VAL A 234 4.46 5.10 -28.02
N GLN A 235 3.37 4.50 -27.52
CA GLN A 235 2.11 5.19 -27.29
C GLN A 235 1.51 4.74 -25.95
N ALA A 236 0.73 5.61 -25.33
CA ALA A 236 -0.12 5.24 -24.20
C ALA A 236 -1.37 4.52 -24.70
N GLY A 237 -1.77 3.47 -24.01
CA GLY A 237 -3.07 2.84 -24.18
C GLY A 237 -4.23 3.70 -23.67
N ALA A 238 -5.40 3.10 -23.56
CA ALA A 238 -6.59 3.76 -23.02
C ALA A 238 -6.37 4.17 -21.55
N LYS A 239 -6.99 5.28 -21.17
CA LYS A 239 -7.04 5.72 -19.77
C LYS A 239 -8.28 5.17 -19.09
N ASP A 240 -8.12 4.76 -17.85
CA ASP A 240 -9.23 4.39 -16.97
C ASP A 240 -9.89 5.63 -16.32
N ASP A 241 -10.83 5.40 -15.39
CA ASP A 241 -11.56 6.46 -14.68
C ASP A 241 -10.68 7.29 -13.74
N SER A 242 -9.53 6.76 -13.32
CA SER A 242 -8.52 7.50 -12.54
C SER A 242 -7.66 8.39 -13.44
N GLY A 243 -7.67 8.15 -14.74
CA GLY A 243 -6.86 8.78 -15.77
C GLY A 243 -5.51 8.08 -15.99
N ARG A 244 -5.27 6.93 -15.35
CA ARG A 244 -4.08 6.11 -15.56
C ARG A 244 -4.20 5.30 -16.84
N VAL A 245 -3.04 4.93 -17.37
CA VAL A 245 -2.99 4.03 -18.53
C VAL A 245 -2.74 2.61 -18.03
N GLY A 246 -3.53 1.65 -18.52
CA GLY A 246 -3.35 0.22 -18.22
C GLY A 246 -2.26 -0.42 -19.07
N GLU A 247 -1.97 0.14 -20.23
CA GLU A 247 -1.02 -0.42 -21.19
C GLU A 247 -0.13 0.65 -21.81
N ILE A 248 1.08 0.24 -22.20
CA ILE A 248 1.96 0.98 -23.12
C ILE A 248 2.06 0.17 -24.42
N LEU A 249 1.91 0.84 -25.54
CA LEU A 249 2.00 0.22 -26.86
C LEU A 249 3.39 0.47 -27.44
N LEU A 250 4.17 -0.59 -27.60
CA LEU A 250 5.50 -0.59 -28.24
C LEU A 250 5.38 -1.21 -29.63
N ASN A 251 5.61 -0.43 -30.68
CA ASN A 251 5.35 -0.85 -32.08
C ASN A 251 3.92 -1.41 -32.25
N GLY A 252 2.94 -0.83 -31.53
CA GLY A 252 1.56 -1.29 -31.53
C GLY A 252 1.28 -2.55 -30.69
N GLN A 253 2.27 -3.16 -30.06
CA GLN A 253 2.12 -4.33 -29.18
C GLN A 253 1.94 -3.87 -27.74
N PRO A 254 0.88 -4.32 -27.03
CA PRO A 254 0.61 -3.89 -25.67
C PRO A 254 1.52 -4.59 -24.65
N VAL A 255 1.95 -3.85 -23.64
CA VAL A 255 2.56 -4.34 -22.40
C VAL A 255 1.86 -3.68 -21.22
N SER A 256 1.63 -4.41 -20.13
CA SER A 256 1.06 -3.82 -18.91
C SER A 256 1.88 -2.60 -18.46
N ALA A 257 1.22 -1.48 -18.27
CA ALA A 257 1.89 -0.25 -17.80
C ALA A 257 2.43 -0.40 -16.38
N ASN A 258 1.78 -1.21 -15.52
CA ASN A 258 2.22 -1.50 -14.17
C ASN A 258 3.50 -2.35 -14.18
N GLU A 259 3.52 -3.45 -14.94
CA GLU A 259 4.69 -4.31 -15.10
C GLU A 259 5.85 -3.53 -15.73
N PHE A 260 5.58 -2.78 -16.81
CA PHE A 260 6.58 -1.95 -17.46
C PHE A 260 7.16 -0.89 -16.52
N ARG A 261 6.31 -0.23 -15.70
CA ARG A 261 6.75 0.74 -14.68
C ARG A 261 7.71 0.12 -13.68
N ILE A 262 7.44 -1.09 -13.21
CA ILE A 262 8.30 -1.81 -12.27
C ILE A 262 9.62 -2.15 -12.96
N ALA A 263 9.58 -2.70 -14.16
CA ALA A 263 10.74 -3.14 -14.91
C ALA A 263 11.68 -1.98 -15.30
N ILE A 264 11.12 -0.83 -15.73
CA ILE A 264 11.93 0.33 -16.17
C ILE A 264 12.46 1.17 -14.98
N GLY A 265 11.96 0.89 -13.79
CA GLY A 265 12.35 1.56 -12.55
C GLY A 265 11.28 2.51 -12.01
N SER A 266 10.56 2.03 -11.00
CA SER A 266 9.42 2.71 -10.37
C SER A 266 9.76 4.02 -9.64
N THR A 267 11.03 4.30 -9.40
CA THR A 267 11.52 5.58 -8.85
C THR A 267 11.73 6.64 -9.93
N LYS A 268 11.86 6.24 -11.20
CA LYS A 268 11.95 7.12 -12.38
C LYS A 268 10.58 7.31 -13.02
N MET A 269 9.94 6.24 -13.48
CA MET A 269 8.53 6.23 -13.90
C MET A 269 7.65 6.05 -12.68
N LYS A 270 7.35 7.16 -11.98
CA LYS A 270 6.77 7.11 -10.64
C LYS A 270 5.33 6.61 -10.59
N SER A 271 4.57 6.74 -11.70
CA SER A 271 3.17 6.28 -11.80
C SER A 271 2.80 5.97 -13.25
N THR A 272 1.64 5.37 -13.44
CA THR A 272 1.00 5.18 -14.76
C THR A 272 0.03 6.32 -15.11
N LEU A 273 -0.07 7.38 -14.28
CA LEU A 273 -0.85 8.58 -14.56
C LEU A 273 -0.05 9.52 -15.49
N LEU A 274 0.11 9.09 -16.75
CA LEU A 274 0.91 9.79 -17.74
C LEU A 274 0.22 11.05 -18.26
N THR A 275 0.96 12.18 -18.26
CA THR A 275 0.55 13.44 -18.88
C THR A 275 1.22 13.66 -20.24
N HIS A 276 2.37 13.04 -20.45
CA HIS A 276 3.10 13.09 -21.71
C HIS A 276 3.86 11.80 -21.96
N ILE A 277 3.88 11.37 -23.23
CA ILE A 277 4.66 10.26 -23.75
C ILE A 277 5.14 10.63 -25.15
N ALA A 278 6.42 10.55 -25.42
CA ALA A 278 7.00 10.78 -26.73
C ALA A 278 8.25 9.92 -26.93
N TYR A 279 8.39 9.38 -28.12
CA TYR A 279 9.57 8.62 -28.53
C TYR A 279 10.17 9.25 -29.78
N SER A 280 11.44 9.62 -29.73
CA SER A 280 12.21 10.12 -30.88
C SER A 280 13.70 9.88 -30.65
N ASP A 281 14.42 9.65 -31.75
CA ASP A 281 15.88 9.52 -31.76
C ASP A 281 16.41 8.53 -30.71
N GLY A 282 15.74 7.38 -30.53
CA GLY A 282 16.14 6.35 -29.59
C GLY A 282 15.90 6.71 -28.12
N THR A 283 15.09 7.74 -27.84
CA THR A 283 14.80 8.22 -26.48
C THR A 283 13.30 8.24 -26.23
N LEU A 284 12.86 7.60 -25.15
CA LEU A 284 11.52 7.70 -24.59
C LEU A 284 11.47 8.78 -23.52
N ALA A 285 10.70 9.83 -23.76
CA ALA A 285 10.40 10.88 -22.78
C ALA A 285 9.02 10.66 -22.16
N LEU A 286 8.94 10.59 -20.85
CA LEU A 286 7.72 10.44 -20.07
C LEU A 286 7.57 11.58 -19.08
N SER A 287 6.32 12.03 -18.89
CA SER A 287 5.93 12.87 -17.75
C SER A 287 4.62 12.35 -17.17
N GLY A 288 4.44 12.54 -15.88
CA GLY A 288 3.25 12.08 -15.19
C GLY A 288 3.01 12.79 -13.87
N ARG A 289 1.96 12.37 -13.16
CA ARG A 289 1.59 12.88 -11.84
C ARG A 289 1.45 11.72 -10.86
N GLY A 290 1.75 12.03 -9.58
CA GLY A 290 1.65 11.06 -8.50
C GLY A 290 2.85 10.12 -8.40
N TYR A 291 2.90 9.36 -7.31
CA TYR A 291 3.97 8.42 -7.01
C TYR A 291 3.39 7.15 -6.37
N GLY A 292 3.52 6.05 -7.05
CA GLY A 292 3.00 4.74 -6.69
C GLY A 292 1.91 4.24 -7.63
N HIS A 293 1.31 3.12 -7.28
CA HIS A 293 0.27 2.44 -8.07
C HIS A 293 -1.11 3.12 -7.99
N GLY A 294 -1.33 4.01 -7.03
CA GLY A 294 -2.58 4.75 -6.87
C GLY A 294 -3.68 4.02 -6.11
N VAL A 295 -3.50 2.77 -5.70
CA VAL A 295 -4.52 1.97 -5.03
C VAL A 295 -4.49 2.16 -3.52
N GLY A 296 -5.66 2.25 -2.89
CA GLY A 296 -5.80 2.41 -1.44
C GLY A 296 -5.46 3.81 -0.94
N MET A 297 -4.82 3.94 0.22
CA MET A 297 -4.55 5.23 0.85
C MET A 297 -3.40 5.97 0.16
N SER A 298 -3.63 7.25 -0.16
CA SER A 298 -2.53 8.17 -0.48
C SER A 298 -1.89 8.68 0.82
N GLN A 299 -0.58 8.49 0.97
CA GLN A 299 0.13 8.93 2.17
C GLN A 299 0.15 10.47 2.29
N TRP A 300 0.29 11.18 1.16
CA TRP A 300 0.22 12.64 1.12
C TRP A 300 -1.22 13.18 1.16
N GLY A 301 -2.22 12.31 0.99
CA GLY A 301 -3.64 12.66 1.07
C GLY A 301 -4.27 12.40 2.45
N ALA A 302 -3.56 11.68 3.33
CA ALA A 302 -4.04 11.24 4.64
C ALA A 302 -4.04 12.31 5.73
#